data_81a48887acf80d0843bc7012f7acfb27
#
_entry.id   81a48887acf80d0843bc7012f7acfb27
#
_cell.length_a   1.000
_cell.length_b   1.000
_cell.length_c   1.000
_cell.angle_alpha   90.00
_cell.angle_beta   90.00
_cell.angle_gamma   90.00
#
_symmetry.space_group_name_H-M   'P 1'
#
loop_
_entity.id
_entity.type
_entity.pdbx_description
1 polymer ?
#
loop_
_entity_poly.entity_id
_entity_poly.type
_entity_poly.pdbx_seq_one_letter_code
_entity_poly.pdbx_strand_id
1 'polypeptide(L)'
;MTRRLTVGVASLLGAAALLFSTAAIHAQIPAGVAVRGDCRARLEEYLKKRNPSHFFYVEDPESSKYGCGFSFEDSGTFDRYPSSAQTAFTFCQNGADERGSKARCELIARGSTIVARSYREAQAREEGPAGLVVDSMRCGQTPLNRWFWSERAFCDMAWHGPSKASGVVIWNHGIHGTVMQYTAPVPPVFRLLQARGWDVVKIARNNLGETSGEQSLYRAVQRTLEEVAARRREGYASVILAGQSFGGYIALDAAESSKDIHGVVAMAPGVRAIGGAGRLDAAVTERTIGRLAADRLALVFPRGDTLFGSIERGPGAAKVLAGRSGSFLLLDETHDIQEHGGGTTGKFAIKYGPCLVQYLASAEVGAGPVRCQASPAEEQRAATELLPMLPSSITVLRSSDTLAPSLRTLGGSWYGVLEPSGEVVSFAIVEAGGTGLRAMFGSVSGWRRGGLYEFTAGEGGLTFRLGERGIITVKNATLTWTPASGTSSQVAKLLPVP
;
A
#
# COMPACT_ATOMS: atom_id res chain seq x y z
N MET A 1 47.44 -53.79 -50.32
CA MET A 1 48.68 -52.99 -50.49
C MET A 1 48.44 -51.66 -49.87
N THR A 2 49.33 -51.25 -49.03
CA THR A 2 49.84 -50.03 -48.45
C THR A 2 49.34 -49.72 -46.98
N ARG A 3 50.24 -50.10 -46.10
CA ARG A 3 50.34 -49.61 -44.71
C ARG A 3 50.64 -48.13 -44.65
N ARG A 4 50.01 -47.40 -43.77
CA ARG A 4 50.66 -46.19 -43.16
C ARG A 4 50.43 -46.16 -41.66
N LEU A 5 51.50 -46.15 -40.95
CA LEU A 5 51.64 -45.81 -39.55
C LEU A 5 51.24 -44.35 -39.32
N THR A 6 50.54 -44.07 -38.25
CA THR A 6 50.50 -42.74 -37.69
C THR A 6 50.82 -42.78 -36.19
N VAL A 7 51.79 -41.99 -35.85
CA VAL A 7 52.44 -41.81 -34.56
C VAL A 7 51.47 -41.12 -33.62
N GLY A 8 51.31 -41.67 -32.41
CA GLY A 8 50.54 -41.02 -31.33
C GLY A 8 51.38 -39.91 -30.65
N VAL A 9 50.80 -38.77 -30.53
CA VAL A 9 51.29 -37.71 -29.62
C VAL A 9 50.34 -37.66 -28.43
N ALA A 10 50.84 -38.12 -27.28
CA ALA A 10 50.14 -38.03 -26.01
C ALA A 10 50.32 -36.61 -25.48
N SER A 11 49.28 -35.79 -25.53
CA SER A 11 49.25 -34.51 -24.81
C SER A 11 48.64 -34.70 -23.43
N LEU A 12 49.49 -34.70 -22.43
CA LEU A 12 49.13 -34.54 -21.04
C LEU A 12 48.66 -33.10 -20.81
N LEU A 13 47.36 -32.86 -20.82
CA LEU A 13 46.76 -31.65 -20.32
C LEU A 13 46.31 -31.96 -18.88
N GLY A 14 47.12 -31.48 -17.93
CA GLY A 14 46.76 -31.43 -16.51
C GLY A 14 45.59 -30.50 -16.26
N ALA A 15 44.42 -31.08 -16.02
CA ALA A 15 43.26 -30.35 -15.52
C ALA A 15 43.49 -30.00 -14.04
N ALA A 16 44.00 -28.82 -13.76
CA ALA A 16 43.93 -28.21 -12.44
C ALA A 16 42.47 -27.82 -12.18
N ALA A 17 41.72 -28.72 -11.60
CA ALA A 17 40.39 -28.43 -11.05
C ALA A 17 40.59 -27.49 -9.86
N LEU A 18 40.48 -26.17 -10.10
CA LEU A 18 40.29 -25.17 -9.08
C LEU A 18 38.94 -25.45 -8.42
N LEU A 19 38.97 -26.25 -7.33
CA LEU A 19 37.89 -26.35 -6.39
C LEU A 19 37.70 -24.97 -5.74
N PHE A 20 36.89 -24.11 -6.37
CA PHE A 20 36.29 -23.01 -5.65
C PHE A 20 35.33 -23.60 -4.62
N SER A 21 35.88 -23.90 -3.44
CA SER A 21 35.08 -24.09 -2.24
C SER A 21 34.34 -22.78 -2.01
N THR A 22 33.10 -22.70 -2.45
CA THR A 22 32.16 -21.69 -1.98
C THR A 22 31.90 -21.98 -0.52
N ALA A 23 32.84 -21.56 0.34
CA ALA A 23 32.58 -21.49 1.76
C ALA A 23 31.34 -20.61 1.90
N ALA A 24 30.20 -21.21 2.17
CA ALA A 24 29.00 -20.50 2.58
C ALA A 24 29.44 -19.67 3.80
N ILE A 25 29.60 -18.37 3.62
CA ILE A 25 29.87 -17.45 4.71
C ILE A 25 28.64 -17.56 5.60
N HIS A 26 28.75 -18.37 6.61
CA HIS A 26 27.72 -18.47 7.65
C HIS A 26 27.80 -17.13 8.37
N ALA A 27 26.82 -16.27 8.11
CA ALA A 27 26.64 -15.03 8.85
C ALA A 27 26.42 -15.41 10.32
N GLN A 28 27.50 -15.36 11.10
CA GLN A 28 27.44 -15.58 12.56
C GLN A 28 27.03 -14.27 13.21
N ILE A 29 26.21 -14.38 14.24
CA ILE A 29 25.89 -13.21 15.08
C ILE A 29 27.23 -12.67 15.63
N PRO A 30 27.55 -11.39 15.40
CA PRO A 30 28.78 -10.79 15.95
C PRO A 30 28.86 -10.97 17.47
N ALA A 31 30.07 -11.12 17.99
CA ALA A 31 30.30 -11.16 19.43
C ALA A 31 29.75 -9.90 20.11
N GLY A 32 29.10 -10.08 21.26
CA GLY A 32 28.55 -8.96 22.05
C GLY A 32 27.12 -8.56 21.68
N VAL A 33 26.46 -9.24 20.72
CA VAL A 33 25.03 -9.00 20.46
C VAL A 33 24.19 -9.70 21.52
N ALA A 34 23.48 -8.91 22.33
CA ALA A 34 22.65 -9.38 23.45
C ALA A 34 21.18 -9.51 23.02
N VAL A 35 20.85 -10.62 22.40
CA VAL A 35 19.48 -11.06 22.07
C VAL A 35 19.25 -12.40 22.73
N ARG A 36 18.14 -12.56 23.49
CA ARG A 36 17.91 -13.71 24.37
C ARG A 36 17.02 -14.78 23.75
N GLY A 37 17.13 -15.98 24.32
CA GLY A 37 16.24 -17.11 24.09
C GLY A 37 16.05 -17.48 22.63
N ASP A 38 14.84 -17.80 22.25
CA ASP A 38 14.46 -18.16 20.88
C ASP A 38 14.68 -17.02 19.87
N CYS A 39 14.68 -15.74 20.32
CA CYS A 39 14.99 -14.61 19.46
C CYS A 39 16.44 -14.61 18.95
N ARG A 40 17.37 -15.21 19.69
CA ARG A 40 18.74 -15.39 19.20
C ARG A 40 18.79 -16.36 18.03
N ALA A 41 18.12 -17.49 18.11
CA ALA A 41 18.03 -18.45 17.00
C ALA A 41 17.34 -17.83 15.77
N ARG A 42 16.30 -17.04 16.00
CA ARG A 42 15.60 -16.31 14.94
C ARG A 42 16.47 -15.22 14.28
N LEU A 43 17.33 -14.54 15.04
CA LEU A 43 18.31 -13.60 14.48
C LEU A 43 19.35 -14.34 13.63
N GLU A 44 19.80 -15.51 14.05
CA GLU A 44 20.69 -16.35 13.24
C GLU A 44 20.02 -16.82 11.95
N GLU A 45 18.77 -17.24 12.02
CA GLU A 45 17.96 -17.59 10.85
C GLU A 45 17.83 -16.40 9.91
N TYR A 46 17.48 -15.22 10.43
CA TYR A 46 17.34 -13.98 9.69
C TYR A 46 18.61 -13.62 8.93
N LEU A 47 19.78 -13.68 9.58
CA LEU A 47 21.06 -13.33 8.96
C LEU A 47 21.48 -14.32 7.87
N LYS A 48 20.99 -15.57 7.89
CA LYS A 48 21.25 -16.60 6.88
C LYS A 48 20.38 -16.45 5.63
N LYS A 49 19.31 -15.64 5.67
CA LYS A 49 18.43 -15.46 4.52
C LYS A 49 19.13 -14.64 3.43
N ARG A 50 18.76 -14.90 2.19
CA ARG A 50 19.34 -14.23 1.03
C ARG A 50 19.11 -12.72 1.03
N ASN A 51 17.91 -12.29 1.45
CA ASN A 51 17.47 -10.89 1.44
C ASN A 51 16.86 -10.52 2.80
N PRO A 52 17.66 -10.48 3.88
CA PRO A 52 17.15 -10.04 5.17
C PRO A 52 16.80 -8.55 5.08
N SER A 53 15.69 -8.13 5.65
CA SER A 53 15.29 -6.73 5.61
C SER A 53 15.43 -6.05 6.97
N HIS A 54 14.59 -6.41 7.93
CA HIS A 54 14.62 -5.81 9.26
C HIS A 54 14.41 -6.88 10.33
N PHE A 55 15.11 -6.73 11.44
CA PHE A 55 14.95 -7.55 12.65
C PHE A 55 14.75 -6.64 13.84
N PHE A 56 13.60 -6.76 14.49
CA PHE A 56 13.24 -6.04 15.70
C PHE A 56 13.30 -6.97 16.92
N TYR A 57 13.64 -6.39 18.07
CA TYR A 57 13.73 -7.08 19.34
C TYR A 57 13.24 -6.17 20.46
N VAL A 58 12.63 -6.77 21.44
CA VAL A 58 12.25 -6.12 22.70
C VAL A 58 12.71 -6.98 23.86
N GLU A 59 13.15 -6.30 24.89
CA GLU A 59 13.43 -6.88 26.21
C GLU A 59 12.84 -5.97 27.27
N ASP A 60 11.85 -6.46 27.98
CA ASP A 60 11.20 -5.71 29.05
C ASP A 60 12.04 -5.86 30.33
N PRO A 61 12.67 -4.78 30.81
CA PRO A 61 13.53 -4.83 31.99
C PRO A 61 12.77 -5.13 33.28
N GLU A 62 11.46 -4.81 33.33
CA GLU A 62 10.64 -4.99 34.53
C GLU A 62 10.13 -6.43 34.65
N SER A 63 9.76 -7.05 33.54
CA SER A 63 9.16 -8.37 33.53
C SER A 63 10.08 -9.49 33.04
N SER A 64 11.30 -9.18 32.60
CA SER A 64 12.24 -10.09 31.94
C SER A 64 11.67 -10.77 30.69
N LYS A 65 10.56 -10.28 30.15
CA LYS A 65 9.92 -10.77 28.95
C LYS A 65 10.63 -10.21 27.70
N TYR A 66 10.59 -10.95 26.63
CA TYR A 66 11.21 -10.52 25.39
C TYR A 66 10.39 -10.98 24.19
N GLY A 67 10.59 -10.33 23.04
CA GLY A 67 9.97 -10.67 21.77
C GLY A 67 10.85 -10.27 20.61
N CYS A 68 10.59 -10.87 19.45
CA CYS A 68 11.28 -10.47 18.23
C CYS A 68 10.43 -10.74 16.99
N GLY A 69 10.72 -9.99 15.94
CA GLY A 69 10.11 -10.16 14.62
C GLY A 69 11.07 -9.74 13.52
N PHE A 70 10.94 -10.37 12.38
CA PHE A 70 11.77 -10.05 11.23
C PHE A 70 10.99 -10.19 9.94
N SER A 71 11.51 -9.56 8.90
CA SER A 71 10.97 -9.62 7.55
C SER A 71 12.07 -9.72 6.51
N PHE A 72 11.68 -10.13 5.32
CA PHE A 72 12.53 -10.16 4.15
C PHE A 72 12.05 -9.11 3.15
N GLU A 73 12.95 -8.63 2.29
CA GLU A 73 12.54 -7.85 1.14
C GLU A 73 11.81 -8.79 0.18
N ASP A 74 10.52 -8.57 0.04
CA ASP A 74 9.71 -9.32 -0.89
C ASP A 74 9.96 -8.80 -2.30
N SER A 75 10.30 -9.70 -3.21
CA SER A 75 10.86 -9.42 -4.53
C SER A 75 9.84 -8.96 -5.57
N GLY A 76 8.64 -8.55 -5.20
CA GLY A 76 7.63 -8.55 -6.23
C GLY A 76 6.63 -7.42 -6.35
N THR A 77 6.41 -6.61 -5.36
CA THR A 77 5.36 -5.59 -5.50
C THR A 77 5.74 -4.28 -4.85
N PHE A 78 5.84 -3.23 -5.66
CA PHE A 78 5.75 -1.87 -5.16
C PHE A 78 4.47 -1.76 -4.35
N ASP A 79 4.63 -1.49 -3.07
CA ASP A 79 3.66 -0.87 -2.17
C ASP A 79 2.26 -1.45 -1.93
N ARG A 80 1.97 -2.69 -2.29
CA ARG A 80 0.74 -3.33 -1.80
C ARG A 80 0.82 -3.77 -0.33
N TYR A 81 2.01 -3.75 0.26
CA TYR A 81 2.24 -4.23 1.63
C TYR A 81 2.96 -3.18 2.48
N PRO A 82 2.74 -3.18 3.80
CA PRO A 82 3.53 -2.36 4.70
C PRO A 82 5.01 -2.64 4.46
N SER A 83 5.84 -1.63 4.68
CA SER A 83 7.28 -1.80 4.54
C SER A 83 7.71 -3.06 5.28
N SER A 84 8.70 -3.76 4.75
CA SER A 84 9.27 -4.93 5.42
C SER A 84 9.66 -4.65 6.87
N ALA A 85 10.07 -3.42 7.17
CA ALA A 85 10.32 -2.95 8.52
C ALA A 85 9.06 -2.91 9.39
N GLN A 86 7.93 -2.43 8.87
CA GLN A 86 6.68 -2.41 9.62
C GLN A 86 6.18 -3.82 9.91
N THR A 87 6.33 -4.73 8.95
CA THR A 87 6.00 -6.14 9.14
C THR A 87 6.84 -6.77 10.24
N ALA A 88 8.17 -6.55 10.20
CA ALA A 88 9.09 -7.05 11.22
C ALA A 88 8.78 -6.47 12.62
N PHE A 89 8.52 -5.17 12.69
CA PHE A 89 8.11 -4.49 13.92
C PHE A 89 6.82 -5.09 14.47
N THR A 90 5.82 -5.28 13.63
CA THR A 90 4.51 -5.82 14.04
C THR A 90 4.64 -7.24 14.58
N PHE A 91 5.42 -8.11 13.93
CA PHE A 91 5.68 -9.46 14.44
C PHE A 91 6.40 -9.46 15.78
N CYS A 92 7.37 -8.57 15.95
CA CYS A 92 8.06 -8.40 17.22
C CYS A 92 7.11 -7.98 18.33
N GLN A 93 6.33 -6.95 18.09
CA GLN A 93 5.43 -6.37 19.08
C GLN A 93 4.30 -7.32 19.46
N ASN A 94 3.69 -8.02 18.49
CA ASN A 94 2.70 -9.07 18.77
C ASN A 94 3.27 -10.16 19.67
N GLY A 95 4.46 -10.65 19.37
CA GLY A 95 5.12 -11.64 20.20
C GLY A 95 5.48 -11.15 21.60
N ALA A 96 5.74 -9.85 21.76
CA ALA A 96 5.96 -9.21 23.05
C ALA A 96 4.65 -9.11 23.85
N ASP A 97 3.58 -8.64 23.21
CA ASP A 97 2.27 -8.45 23.82
C ASP A 97 1.65 -9.79 24.26
N GLU A 98 1.78 -10.85 23.45
CA GLU A 98 1.35 -12.22 23.80
C GLU A 98 2.04 -12.73 25.05
N ARG A 99 3.27 -12.30 25.31
CA ARG A 99 4.03 -12.61 26.52
C ARG A 99 3.77 -11.61 27.65
N GLY A 100 2.92 -10.60 27.41
CA GLY A 100 2.53 -9.58 28.36
C GLY A 100 3.63 -8.54 28.66
N SER A 101 4.55 -8.31 27.73
CA SER A 101 5.48 -7.18 27.76
C SER A 101 4.75 -5.89 27.34
N LYS A 102 5.05 -4.80 28.00
CA LYS A 102 4.57 -3.47 27.61
C LYS A 102 5.64 -2.64 26.90
N ALA A 103 6.85 -3.19 26.77
CA ALA A 103 7.96 -2.51 26.16
C ALA A 103 7.83 -2.50 24.64
N ARG A 104 8.39 -1.47 24.00
CA ARG A 104 8.36 -1.30 22.55
C ARG A 104 9.51 -2.05 21.88
N CYS A 105 9.25 -2.68 20.74
CA CYS A 105 10.28 -3.29 19.93
C CYS A 105 11.21 -2.27 19.27
N GLU A 106 12.50 -2.54 19.30
CA GLU A 106 13.55 -1.70 18.73
C GLU A 106 14.33 -2.44 17.64
N LEU A 107 14.87 -1.68 16.67
CA LEU A 107 15.60 -2.23 15.53
C LEU A 107 17.00 -2.73 15.95
N ILE A 108 17.28 -3.99 15.73
CA ILE A 108 18.58 -4.64 16.00
C ILE A 108 19.39 -4.85 14.73
N ALA A 109 18.75 -5.23 13.62
CA ALA A 109 19.45 -5.43 12.36
C ALA A 109 18.65 -4.90 11.17
N ARG A 110 19.41 -4.37 10.19
CA ARG A 110 18.91 -3.93 8.89
C ARG A 110 19.75 -4.59 7.79
N GLY A 111 19.09 -5.28 6.86
CA GLY A 111 19.83 -6.14 5.96
C GLY A 111 20.66 -7.14 6.75
N SER A 112 21.84 -7.46 6.28
CA SER A 112 22.81 -8.29 6.99
C SER A 112 23.61 -7.55 8.08
N THR A 113 23.32 -6.26 8.33
CA THR A 113 24.06 -5.42 9.26
C THR A 113 23.39 -5.34 10.62
N ILE A 114 24.10 -5.68 11.70
CA ILE A 114 23.68 -5.39 13.07
C ILE A 114 23.84 -3.90 13.34
N VAL A 115 22.72 -3.20 13.58
CA VAL A 115 22.69 -1.76 13.84
C VAL A 115 22.72 -1.41 15.33
N ALA A 116 22.29 -2.34 16.19
CA ALA A 116 22.42 -2.21 17.64
C ALA A 116 22.77 -3.58 18.24
N ARG A 117 23.68 -3.61 19.23
CA ARG A 117 24.12 -4.86 19.84
C ARG A 117 23.25 -5.30 21.03
N SER A 118 22.43 -4.42 21.56
CA SER A 118 21.51 -4.72 22.64
C SER A 118 20.24 -3.89 22.50
N TYR A 119 19.18 -4.32 23.21
CA TYR A 119 17.93 -3.56 23.30
C TYR A 119 18.15 -2.15 23.85
N ARG A 120 18.98 -2.02 24.90
CA ARG A 120 19.32 -0.73 25.51
C ARG A 120 20.08 0.19 24.52
N GLU A 121 20.99 -0.36 23.73
CA GLU A 121 21.68 0.42 22.67
C GLU A 121 20.69 0.87 21.60
N ALA A 122 19.75 0.00 21.22
CA ALA A 122 18.72 0.33 20.23
C ALA A 122 17.78 1.44 20.72
N GLN A 123 17.38 1.41 22.01
CA GLN A 123 16.58 2.47 22.64
C GLN A 123 17.33 3.82 22.72
N ALA A 124 18.64 3.78 22.98
CA ALA A 124 19.45 5.00 23.10
C ALA A 124 19.70 5.69 21.74
N ARG A 125 19.52 4.97 20.65
CA ARG A 125 19.47 5.56 19.33
C ARG A 125 18.10 6.19 19.17
N GLU A 126 18.00 7.49 19.26
CA GLU A 126 16.81 8.29 18.92
C GLU A 126 16.42 8.16 17.42
N GLU A 127 17.07 7.28 16.72
CA GLU A 127 16.64 6.80 15.44
C GLU A 127 15.38 5.95 15.67
N GLY A 128 14.23 6.56 15.64
CA GLY A 128 13.08 5.89 15.07
C GLY A 128 13.56 5.21 13.79
N PRO A 129 12.96 4.15 13.23
CA PRO A 129 13.57 3.31 12.19
C PRO A 129 14.17 4.17 11.08
N ALA A 130 15.43 4.59 11.26
CA ALA A 130 16.14 5.58 10.47
C ALA A 130 16.26 5.02 9.06
N GLY A 131 15.73 5.77 8.11
CA GLY A 131 15.58 5.38 6.71
C GLY A 131 14.26 4.70 6.40
N LEU A 132 13.38 4.41 7.35
CA LEU A 132 11.98 4.48 7.07
C LEU A 132 11.69 5.97 6.84
N VAL A 133 11.41 6.33 5.62
CA VAL A 133 10.44 7.40 5.41
C VAL A 133 9.29 6.96 6.30
N VAL A 134 9.17 7.61 7.45
CA VAL A 134 8.13 7.32 8.42
C VAL A 134 6.90 7.24 7.56
N ASP A 135 6.24 6.09 7.63
CA ASP A 135 4.96 5.95 7.03
C ASP A 135 4.10 7.03 7.67
N SER A 136 4.14 8.22 7.07
CA SER A 136 3.45 9.43 7.56
C SER A 136 1.94 9.23 7.60
N MET A 137 1.50 8.03 7.25
CA MET A 137 0.13 7.61 7.08
C MET A 137 -0.48 6.96 8.31
N ARG A 138 0.29 6.71 9.37
CA ARG A 138 -0.28 6.22 10.62
C ARG A 138 -0.27 7.30 11.69
N CYS A 139 -1.47 7.72 12.05
CA CYS A 139 -1.68 8.74 13.07
C CYS A 139 -1.67 8.16 14.49
N GLY A 140 -0.76 7.27 14.80
CA GLY A 140 -0.66 6.69 16.13
C GLY A 140 0.03 5.33 16.14
N GLN A 141 0.32 4.84 17.33
CA GLN A 141 0.81 3.47 17.50
C GLN A 141 -0.34 2.50 17.30
N THR A 142 -0.10 1.45 16.52
CA THR A 142 -1.05 0.34 16.38
C THR A 142 -1.23 -0.33 17.74
N PRO A 143 -2.44 -0.35 18.33
CA PRO A 143 -2.70 -1.10 19.55
C PRO A 143 -2.76 -2.59 19.20
N LEU A 144 -1.65 -3.29 19.42
CA LEU A 144 -1.42 -4.67 18.94
C LEU A 144 -2.22 -5.73 19.70
N ASN A 145 -2.76 -5.38 20.87
CA ASN A 145 -3.59 -6.25 21.71
C ASN A 145 -5.11 -6.09 21.47
N ARG A 146 -5.50 -5.46 20.38
CA ARG A 146 -6.92 -5.27 20.03
C ARG A 146 -7.24 -5.92 18.68
N TRP A 147 -8.37 -6.56 18.62
CA TRP A 147 -8.92 -7.11 17.38
C TRP A 147 -9.45 -6.01 16.44
N PHE A 148 -9.90 -4.89 17.02
CA PHE A 148 -10.44 -3.74 16.29
C PHE A 148 -9.97 -2.46 16.93
N TRP A 149 -9.58 -1.49 16.11
CA TRP A 149 -9.32 -0.12 16.54
C TRP A 149 -9.62 0.85 15.41
N SER A 150 -9.84 2.10 15.77
CA SER A 150 -10.06 3.16 14.80
C SER A 150 -8.87 4.11 14.82
N GLU A 151 -8.43 4.52 13.64
CA GLU A 151 -7.31 5.43 13.45
C GLU A 151 -7.64 6.48 12.38
N ARG A 152 -7.02 7.65 12.46
CA ARG A 152 -7.07 8.62 11.35
C ARG A 152 -6.41 8.00 10.13
N ALA A 153 -7.00 8.18 8.96
CA ALA A 153 -6.47 7.58 7.73
C ALA A 153 -5.20 8.28 7.23
N PHE A 154 -5.12 9.61 7.37
CA PHE A 154 -4.06 10.44 6.78
C PHE A 154 -3.51 11.41 7.81
N CYS A 155 -2.27 11.17 8.27
CA CYS A 155 -1.62 11.98 9.30
C CYS A 155 -0.98 13.25 8.78
N ASP A 156 -0.61 13.24 7.52
CA ASP A 156 -0.03 14.36 6.81
C ASP A 156 -1.08 15.38 6.30
N MET A 157 -2.34 15.14 6.61
CA MET A 157 -3.44 16.02 6.24
C MET A 157 -4.12 16.62 7.47
N ALA A 158 -4.71 17.80 7.30
CA ALA A 158 -5.45 18.44 8.34
C ALA A 158 -6.63 17.57 8.83
N TRP A 159 -6.78 17.45 10.13
CA TRP A 159 -7.97 16.92 10.77
C TRP A 159 -8.90 18.07 11.10
N HIS A 160 -10.11 18.05 10.56
CA HIS A 160 -11.07 19.15 10.69
C HIS A 160 -11.84 19.09 11.99
N GLY A 161 -12.16 17.88 12.45
CA GLY A 161 -13.03 17.65 13.61
C GLY A 161 -14.51 17.88 13.33
N PRO A 162 -15.41 17.39 14.20
CA PRO A 162 -16.84 17.36 13.93
C PRO A 162 -17.49 18.73 13.73
N SER A 163 -16.92 19.79 14.34
CA SER A 163 -17.46 21.15 14.22
C SER A 163 -17.10 21.87 12.92
N LYS A 164 -16.10 21.39 12.18
CA LYS A 164 -15.62 22.01 10.95
C LYS A 164 -15.67 21.07 9.73
N ALA A 165 -15.70 19.77 9.99
CA ALA A 165 -15.78 18.80 8.92
C ALA A 165 -17.18 18.80 8.29
N SER A 166 -17.23 18.66 6.96
CA SER A 166 -18.47 18.40 6.22
C SER A 166 -19.10 17.05 6.60
N GLY A 167 -18.29 16.14 7.08
CA GLY A 167 -18.67 14.82 7.53
C GLY A 167 -17.45 13.92 7.80
N VAL A 168 -17.70 12.64 8.02
CA VAL A 168 -16.65 11.64 8.24
C VAL A 168 -16.88 10.42 7.35
N VAL A 169 -15.78 9.93 6.77
CA VAL A 169 -15.73 8.63 6.10
C VAL A 169 -15.16 7.60 7.07
N ILE A 170 -15.84 6.47 7.19
CA ILE A 170 -15.37 5.31 7.94
C ILE A 170 -14.98 4.22 6.94
N TRP A 171 -13.69 3.96 6.82
CA TRP A 171 -13.13 3.01 5.89
C TRP A 171 -12.93 1.63 6.52
N ASN A 172 -13.43 0.60 5.84
CA ASN A 172 -13.22 -0.81 6.14
C ASN A 172 -12.30 -1.46 5.09
N HIS A 173 -11.15 -2.00 5.51
CA HIS A 173 -10.24 -2.72 4.61
C HIS A 173 -10.75 -4.12 4.24
N GLY A 174 -10.21 -4.71 3.18
CA GLY A 174 -10.51 -6.07 2.76
C GLY A 174 -9.91 -7.16 3.66
N ILE A 175 -9.95 -8.40 3.18
CA ILE A 175 -9.26 -9.56 3.79
C ILE A 175 -8.24 -10.10 2.80
N HIS A 176 -7.10 -10.55 3.33
CA HIS A 176 -6.14 -11.38 2.63
C HIS A 176 -5.78 -12.57 3.52
N GLY A 177 -5.77 -13.79 2.95
CA GLY A 177 -5.61 -15.02 3.75
C GLY A 177 -4.28 -15.16 4.49
N THR A 178 -3.23 -14.46 4.05
CA THR A 178 -1.87 -14.61 4.57
C THR A 178 -1.22 -13.31 5.03
N VAL A 179 -1.86 -12.15 4.81
CA VAL A 179 -1.30 -10.84 5.11
C VAL A 179 -2.26 -10.02 5.97
N MET A 180 -1.68 -9.30 6.92
CA MET A 180 -2.43 -8.41 7.82
C MET A 180 -2.93 -7.17 7.08
N GLN A 181 -4.16 -7.20 6.61
CA GLN A 181 -4.76 -6.11 5.82
C GLN A 181 -5.05 -4.84 6.61
N TYR A 182 -5.02 -4.89 7.95
CA TYR A 182 -5.13 -3.66 8.75
C TYR A 182 -4.00 -2.66 8.45
N THR A 183 -2.90 -3.14 7.89
CA THR A 183 -1.80 -2.28 7.46
C THR A 183 -2.03 -1.67 6.09
N ALA A 184 -2.98 -2.20 5.30
CA ALA A 184 -3.29 -1.64 3.98
C ALA A 184 -3.75 -0.17 4.11
N PRO A 185 -3.25 0.72 3.25
CA PRO A 185 -3.62 2.13 3.28
C PRO A 185 -5.10 2.32 2.91
N VAL A 186 -5.65 3.43 3.34
CA VAL A 186 -6.91 3.92 2.79
C VAL A 186 -6.67 4.42 1.37
N PRO A 187 -7.55 4.09 0.40
CA PRO A 187 -7.34 4.47 -0.99
C PRO A 187 -7.13 5.97 -1.21
N PRO A 188 -6.28 6.35 -2.18
CA PRO A 188 -5.95 7.76 -2.45
C PRO A 188 -7.16 8.66 -2.72
N VAL A 189 -8.23 8.11 -3.27
CA VAL A 189 -9.46 8.88 -3.54
C VAL A 189 -10.03 9.55 -2.28
N PHE A 190 -9.86 8.96 -1.10
CA PHE A 190 -10.33 9.56 0.15
C PHE A 190 -9.44 10.70 0.64
N ARG A 191 -8.19 10.82 0.14
CA ARG A 191 -7.38 12.02 0.35
C ARG A 191 -8.01 13.23 -0.34
N LEU A 192 -8.52 13.03 -1.55
CA LEU A 192 -9.23 14.09 -2.28
C LEU A 192 -10.48 14.54 -1.53
N LEU A 193 -11.16 13.61 -0.85
CA LEU A 193 -12.33 13.95 -0.04
C LEU A 193 -11.93 14.69 1.25
N GLN A 194 -10.84 14.27 1.90
CA GLN A 194 -10.30 14.97 3.07
C GLN A 194 -9.82 16.39 2.72
N ALA A 195 -9.21 16.58 1.56
CA ALA A 195 -8.82 17.91 1.08
C ALA A 195 -10.03 18.85 0.89
N ARG A 196 -11.24 18.30 0.81
CA ARG A 196 -12.51 19.05 0.70
C ARG A 196 -13.29 19.13 2.01
N GLY A 197 -12.60 19.01 3.12
CA GLY A 197 -13.17 19.25 4.44
C GLY A 197 -13.85 18.05 5.10
N TRP A 198 -13.66 16.82 4.59
CA TRP A 198 -14.10 15.62 5.26
C TRP A 198 -13.00 15.07 6.17
N ASP A 199 -13.38 14.39 7.21
CA ASP A 199 -12.44 13.56 7.97
C ASP A 199 -12.52 12.10 7.53
N VAL A 200 -11.39 11.39 7.60
CA VAL A 200 -11.34 9.98 7.19
C VAL A 200 -10.77 9.14 8.33
N VAL A 201 -11.57 8.18 8.78
CA VAL A 201 -11.22 7.22 9.82
C VAL A 201 -11.14 5.83 9.19
N LYS A 202 -10.16 5.05 9.57
CA LYS A 202 -10.03 3.65 9.21
C LYS A 202 -10.37 2.78 10.42
N ILE A 203 -11.26 1.82 10.22
CA ILE A 203 -11.38 0.68 11.13
C ILE A 203 -10.33 -0.35 10.72
N ALA A 204 -9.33 -0.50 11.56
CA ALA A 204 -8.32 -1.54 11.39
C ALA A 204 -8.78 -2.79 12.15
N ARG A 205 -8.71 -3.94 11.47
CA ARG A 205 -9.04 -5.25 12.04
C ARG A 205 -7.80 -6.11 12.03
N ASN A 206 -7.47 -6.71 13.17
CA ASN A 206 -6.47 -7.76 13.20
C ASN A 206 -7.09 -9.02 12.55
N ASN A 207 -6.79 -9.20 11.29
CA ASN A 207 -7.42 -10.23 10.47
C ASN A 207 -6.62 -11.53 10.37
N LEU A 208 -5.68 -11.76 11.27
CA LEU A 208 -5.07 -13.07 11.44
C LEU A 208 -6.16 -14.06 11.86
N GLY A 209 -6.45 -15.03 10.98
CA GLY A 209 -7.54 -15.97 11.17
C GLY A 209 -8.95 -15.41 10.91
N GLU A 210 -9.08 -14.14 10.51
CA GLU A 210 -10.34 -13.61 10.01
C GLU A 210 -10.70 -14.32 8.70
N THR A 211 -11.93 -14.79 8.62
CA THR A 211 -12.51 -15.33 7.40
C THR A 211 -13.62 -14.39 6.93
N SER A 212 -13.96 -14.44 5.64
CA SER A 212 -15.15 -13.73 5.16
C SER A 212 -16.46 -14.47 5.51
N GLY A 213 -16.43 -15.29 6.56
CA GLY A 213 -17.58 -16.04 7.05
C GLY A 213 -18.47 -15.20 7.97
N GLU A 214 -19.63 -15.76 8.31
CA GLU A 214 -20.73 -15.11 9.02
C GLU A 214 -20.30 -14.48 10.36
N GLN A 215 -19.54 -15.20 11.19
CA GLN A 215 -19.14 -14.70 12.50
C GLN A 215 -18.18 -13.50 12.40
N SER A 216 -17.23 -13.57 11.45
CA SER A 216 -16.31 -12.44 11.21
C SER A 216 -17.07 -11.25 10.64
N LEU A 217 -18.02 -11.48 9.73
CA LEU A 217 -18.88 -10.44 9.18
C LEU A 217 -19.69 -9.77 10.29
N TYR A 218 -20.40 -10.53 11.09
CA TYR A 218 -21.21 -10.00 12.19
C TYR A 218 -20.38 -9.09 13.12
N ARG A 219 -19.23 -9.56 13.57
CA ARG A 219 -18.35 -8.75 14.44
C ARG A 219 -17.87 -7.45 13.77
N ALA A 220 -17.50 -7.53 12.49
CA ALA A 220 -17.02 -6.37 11.75
C ALA A 220 -18.14 -5.35 11.50
N VAL A 221 -19.35 -5.82 11.19
CA VAL A 221 -20.53 -4.97 11.03
C VAL A 221 -20.89 -4.29 12.35
N GLN A 222 -20.96 -5.04 13.47
CA GLN A 222 -21.25 -4.47 14.79
C GLN A 222 -20.22 -3.40 15.17
N ARG A 223 -18.91 -3.67 14.95
CA ARG A 223 -17.85 -2.68 15.23
C ARG A 223 -17.99 -1.45 14.33
N THR A 224 -18.40 -1.62 13.09
CA THR A 224 -18.63 -0.50 12.17
C THR A 224 -19.81 0.37 12.65
N LEU A 225 -20.90 -0.26 13.09
CA LEU A 225 -22.06 0.45 13.65
C LEU A 225 -21.72 1.19 14.96
N GLU A 226 -20.91 0.59 15.83
CA GLU A 226 -20.37 1.27 17.03
C GLU A 226 -19.56 2.51 16.66
N GLU A 227 -18.74 2.43 15.62
CA GLU A 227 -17.95 3.56 15.13
C GLU A 227 -18.86 4.65 14.54
N VAL A 228 -19.88 4.30 13.76
CA VAL A 228 -20.90 5.24 13.27
C VAL A 228 -21.54 5.99 14.44
N ALA A 229 -22.01 5.25 15.44
CA ALA A 229 -22.61 5.84 16.64
C ALA A 229 -21.63 6.74 17.40
N ALA A 230 -20.35 6.38 17.48
CA ALA A 230 -19.31 7.20 18.09
C ALA A 230 -19.14 8.53 17.34
N ARG A 231 -18.99 8.48 16.01
CA ARG A 231 -18.85 9.70 15.18
C ARG A 231 -20.08 10.59 15.26
N ARG A 232 -21.28 10.01 15.29
CA ARG A 232 -22.52 10.78 15.48
C ARG A 232 -22.56 11.46 16.86
N ARG A 233 -22.16 10.76 17.93
CA ARG A 233 -22.06 11.37 19.28
C ARG A 233 -21.02 12.48 19.39
N GLU A 234 -19.93 12.38 18.60
CA GLU A 234 -18.92 13.46 18.50
C GLU A 234 -19.45 14.70 17.77
N GLY A 235 -20.58 14.59 17.05
CA GLY A 235 -21.22 15.70 16.37
C GLY A 235 -21.03 15.76 14.85
N TYR A 236 -20.50 14.71 14.21
CA TYR A 236 -20.45 14.68 12.76
C TYR A 236 -21.85 14.66 12.15
N ALA A 237 -22.14 15.63 11.29
CA ALA A 237 -23.44 15.77 10.65
C ALA A 237 -23.69 14.70 9.57
N SER A 238 -22.65 14.27 8.87
CA SER A 238 -22.72 13.26 7.80
C SER A 238 -21.74 12.13 8.04
N VAL A 239 -22.16 10.89 7.84
CA VAL A 239 -21.32 9.68 7.93
C VAL A 239 -21.43 8.90 6.63
N ILE A 240 -20.28 8.61 6.02
CA ILE A 240 -20.16 7.74 4.85
C ILE A 240 -19.42 6.48 5.27
N LEU A 241 -19.97 5.31 4.97
CA LEU A 241 -19.24 4.06 5.06
C LEU A 241 -18.53 3.77 3.74
N ALA A 242 -17.29 3.33 3.84
CA ALA A 242 -16.51 2.96 2.66
C ALA A 242 -15.73 1.68 2.91
N GLY A 243 -15.46 0.92 1.83
CA GLY A 243 -14.64 -0.27 1.97
C GLY A 243 -14.33 -0.95 0.64
N GLN A 244 -13.37 -1.89 0.70
CA GLN A 244 -12.95 -2.70 -0.43
C GLN A 244 -13.09 -4.19 -0.11
N SER A 245 -13.52 -4.99 -1.09
CA SER A 245 -13.66 -6.43 -0.94
C SER A 245 -14.60 -6.78 0.23
N PHE A 246 -14.17 -7.57 1.20
CA PHE A 246 -14.93 -7.86 2.41
C PHE A 246 -15.29 -6.58 3.18
N GLY A 247 -14.38 -5.58 3.24
CA GLY A 247 -14.68 -4.28 3.83
C GLY A 247 -15.77 -3.51 3.09
N GLY A 248 -15.84 -3.65 1.76
CA GLY A 248 -16.92 -3.11 0.94
C GLY A 248 -18.26 -3.76 1.26
N TYR A 249 -18.27 -5.06 1.48
CA TYR A 249 -19.48 -5.75 1.90
C TYR A 249 -19.90 -5.39 3.33
N ILE A 250 -18.94 -5.25 4.27
CA ILE A 250 -19.22 -4.75 5.63
C ILE A 250 -19.90 -3.37 5.58
N ALA A 251 -19.43 -2.48 4.71
CA ALA A 251 -20.01 -1.15 4.55
C ALA A 251 -21.46 -1.21 4.05
N LEU A 252 -21.76 -2.11 3.10
CA LEU A 252 -23.13 -2.34 2.61
C LEU A 252 -24.03 -2.90 3.71
N ASP A 253 -23.59 -3.95 4.40
CA ASP A 253 -24.39 -4.66 5.41
C ASP A 253 -24.66 -3.77 6.64
N ALA A 254 -23.68 -3.00 7.09
CA ALA A 254 -23.86 -2.01 8.16
C ALA A 254 -24.84 -0.91 7.74
N ALA A 255 -24.81 -0.47 6.49
CA ALA A 255 -25.70 0.57 5.99
C ALA A 255 -27.16 0.08 5.83
N GLU A 256 -27.39 -1.21 5.66
CA GLU A 256 -28.73 -1.79 5.71
C GLU A 256 -29.34 -1.67 7.12
N SER A 257 -28.49 -1.69 8.14
CA SER A 257 -28.88 -1.75 9.56
C SER A 257 -29.01 -0.39 10.24
N SER A 258 -28.63 0.73 9.58
CA SER A 258 -28.63 2.06 10.23
C SER A 258 -29.04 3.19 9.29
N LYS A 259 -29.92 4.05 9.78
CA LYS A 259 -30.34 5.30 9.10
C LYS A 259 -29.37 6.47 9.32
N ASP A 260 -28.40 6.32 10.21
CA ASP A 260 -27.38 7.35 10.49
C ASP A 260 -26.30 7.42 9.42
N ILE A 261 -26.39 6.60 8.38
CA ILE A 261 -25.42 6.48 7.30
C ILE A 261 -25.99 7.17 6.06
N HIS A 262 -25.35 8.28 5.68
CA HIS A 262 -25.77 9.13 4.57
C HIS A 262 -25.32 8.60 3.21
N GLY A 263 -24.21 7.84 3.19
CA GLY A 263 -23.69 7.31 1.94
C GLY A 263 -22.82 6.08 2.13
N VAL A 264 -22.69 5.31 1.04
CA VAL A 264 -21.85 4.11 1.00
C VAL A 264 -20.95 4.14 -0.24
N VAL A 265 -19.69 3.78 -0.09
CA VAL A 265 -18.74 3.54 -1.18
C VAL A 265 -18.24 2.11 -1.06
N ALA A 266 -18.66 1.22 -1.95
CA ALA A 266 -18.25 -0.18 -1.93
C ALA A 266 -17.44 -0.53 -3.18
N MET A 267 -16.15 -0.83 -3.00
CA MET A 267 -15.20 -1.16 -4.06
C MET A 267 -15.00 -2.67 -4.12
N ALA A 268 -15.35 -3.29 -5.22
CA ALA A 268 -15.31 -4.75 -5.43
C ALA A 268 -15.89 -5.54 -4.23
N PRO A 269 -17.07 -5.14 -3.67
CA PRO A 269 -17.57 -5.71 -2.44
C PRO A 269 -17.82 -7.23 -2.59
N GLY A 270 -17.50 -8.00 -1.56
CA GLY A 270 -17.67 -9.44 -1.60
C GLY A 270 -17.61 -10.11 -0.24
N VAL A 271 -18.44 -11.16 -0.09
CA VAL A 271 -18.51 -12.03 1.07
C VAL A 271 -18.62 -13.48 0.61
N ARG A 272 -18.16 -14.43 1.41
CA ARG A 272 -18.36 -15.85 1.13
C ARG A 272 -19.81 -16.23 1.39
N ALA A 273 -20.35 -17.12 0.54
CA ALA A 273 -21.69 -17.66 0.74
C ALA A 273 -21.78 -18.36 2.11
N ILE A 274 -22.85 -18.08 2.83
CA ILE A 274 -23.19 -18.74 4.09
C ILE A 274 -23.46 -20.22 3.78
N GLY A 275 -22.72 -21.12 4.42
CA GLY A 275 -22.85 -22.57 4.19
C GLY A 275 -22.29 -23.06 2.86
N GLY A 276 -21.65 -22.20 2.06
CA GLY A 276 -21.08 -22.54 0.75
C GLY A 276 -19.62 -22.99 0.83
N ALA A 277 -19.13 -23.65 -0.23
CA ALA A 277 -17.77 -24.19 -0.36
C ALA A 277 -16.68 -23.11 -0.52
N GLY A 278 -16.79 -21.99 0.18
CA GLY A 278 -15.79 -20.93 0.22
C GLY A 278 -15.75 -19.99 -0.98
N ARG A 279 -16.69 -20.09 -1.93
CA ARG A 279 -16.81 -19.17 -3.05
C ARG A 279 -17.48 -17.86 -2.62
N LEU A 280 -17.04 -16.75 -3.24
CA LEU A 280 -17.71 -15.46 -3.09
C LEU A 280 -19.06 -15.50 -3.81
N ASP A 281 -20.08 -14.92 -3.16
CA ASP A 281 -21.46 -14.92 -3.70
C ASP A 281 -21.87 -13.52 -4.17
N ALA A 282 -21.95 -13.35 -5.49
CA ALA A 282 -22.40 -12.10 -6.10
C ALA A 282 -23.88 -11.79 -5.76
N ALA A 283 -24.73 -12.81 -5.73
CA ALA A 283 -26.17 -12.64 -5.47
C ALA A 283 -26.45 -12.13 -4.05
N VAL A 284 -25.62 -12.48 -3.06
CA VAL A 284 -25.74 -11.91 -1.70
C VAL A 284 -25.47 -10.41 -1.74
N THR A 285 -24.44 -9.97 -2.46
CA THR A 285 -24.12 -8.55 -2.62
C THR A 285 -25.26 -7.79 -3.31
N GLU A 286 -25.83 -8.34 -4.38
CA GLU A 286 -26.94 -7.74 -5.10
C GLU A 286 -28.19 -7.59 -4.22
N ARG A 287 -28.53 -8.61 -3.44
CA ARG A 287 -29.66 -8.54 -2.49
C ARG A 287 -29.45 -7.45 -1.43
N THR A 288 -28.23 -7.32 -0.89
CA THR A 288 -27.90 -6.26 0.08
C THR A 288 -28.02 -4.88 -0.55
N ILE A 289 -27.50 -4.70 -1.77
CA ILE A 289 -27.63 -3.43 -2.53
C ILE A 289 -29.11 -3.03 -2.69
N GLY A 290 -29.99 -4.01 -3.00
CA GLY A 290 -31.42 -3.77 -3.19
C GLY A 290 -32.17 -3.32 -1.94
N ARG A 291 -31.63 -3.58 -0.74
CA ARG A 291 -32.27 -3.23 0.54
C ARG A 291 -31.72 -1.95 1.16
N LEU A 292 -30.66 -1.35 0.58
CA LEU A 292 -30.03 -0.16 1.13
C LEU A 292 -30.95 1.08 1.05
N ALA A 293 -31.11 1.74 2.18
CA ALA A 293 -31.85 2.99 2.29
C ALA A 293 -30.97 4.25 2.27
N ALA A 294 -29.63 4.09 2.25
CA ALA A 294 -28.71 5.23 2.24
C ALA A 294 -28.98 6.18 1.05
N ASP A 295 -28.91 7.48 1.25
CA ASP A 295 -29.22 8.48 0.22
C ASP A 295 -28.26 8.41 -0.99
N ARG A 296 -27.01 8.06 -0.75
CA ARG A 296 -25.94 7.98 -1.75
C ARG A 296 -25.28 6.61 -1.75
N LEU A 297 -25.13 6.03 -2.91
CA LEU A 297 -24.49 4.74 -3.09
C LEU A 297 -23.50 4.79 -4.27
N ALA A 298 -22.23 4.63 -3.99
CA ALA A 298 -21.19 4.47 -5.01
C ALA A 298 -20.69 3.02 -5.02
N LEU A 299 -20.81 2.37 -6.17
CA LEU A 299 -20.39 0.98 -6.39
C LEU A 299 -19.31 0.93 -7.45
N VAL A 300 -18.27 0.17 -7.19
CA VAL A 300 -17.16 -0.05 -8.13
C VAL A 300 -17.02 -1.54 -8.37
N PHE A 301 -17.22 -1.98 -9.61
CA PHE A 301 -17.03 -3.36 -10.06
C PHE A 301 -15.94 -3.37 -11.14
N PRO A 302 -14.69 -3.71 -10.79
CA PRO A 302 -13.58 -3.73 -11.73
C PRO A 302 -13.72 -4.84 -12.77
N ARG A 303 -13.23 -4.60 -13.99
CA ARG A 303 -13.08 -5.63 -15.00
C ARG A 303 -12.01 -6.63 -14.60
N GLY A 304 -12.22 -7.90 -14.88
CA GLY A 304 -11.24 -8.96 -14.62
C GLY A 304 -11.05 -9.28 -13.14
N ASP A 305 -12.04 -9.04 -12.30
CA ASP A 305 -12.04 -9.44 -10.89
C ASP A 305 -12.11 -10.97 -10.77
N THR A 306 -10.95 -11.63 -10.78
CA THR A 306 -10.83 -13.10 -10.75
C THR A 306 -11.33 -13.73 -9.46
N LEU A 307 -11.48 -12.97 -8.38
CA LEU A 307 -12.02 -13.49 -7.11
C LEU A 307 -13.48 -13.91 -7.24
N PHE A 308 -14.21 -13.35 -8.20
CA PHE A 308 -15.57 -13.71 -8.55
C PHE A 308 -15.66 -14.57 -9.82
N GLY A 309 -14.55 -15.19 -10.26
CA GLY A 309 -14.50 -16.04 -11.45
C GLY A 309 -14.66 -15.26 -12.76
N SER A 310 -14.25 -13.99 -12.78
CA SER A 310 -14.39 -13.08 -13.92
C SER A 310 -15.85 -12.82 -14.36
N ILE A 311 -16.81 -13.01 -13.47
CA ILE A 311 -18.22 -12.68 -13.72
C ILE A 311 -18.37 -11.16 -13.69
N GLU A 312 -19.00 -10.60 -14.71
CA GLU A 312 -19.43 -9.21 -14.72
C GLU A 312 -20.55 -8.99 -13.72
N ARG A 313 -20.34 -8.09 -12.77
CA ARG A 313 -21.25 -7.83 -11.65
C ARG A 313 -22.04 -6.54 -11.82
N GLY A 314 -21.56 -5.66 -12.68
CA GLY A 314 -22.19 -4.38 -13.00
C GLY A 314 -23.63 -4.54 -13.51
N PRO A 315 -23.90 -5.43 -14.48
CA PRO A 315 -25.27 -5.66 -14.97
C PRO A 315 -26.27 -6.10 -13.90
N GLY A 316 -25.84 -7.00 -13.00
CA GLY A 316 -26.67 -7.43 -11.86
C GLY A 316 -26.99 -6.28 -10.91
N ALA A 317 -25.96 -5.50 -10.55
CA ALA A 317 -26.13 -4.33 -9.71
C ALA A 317 -26.99 -3.25 -10.39
N ALA A 318 -26.79 -2.97 -11.68
CA ALA A 318 -27.61 -2.01 -12.43
C ALA A 318 -29.08 -2.37 -12.42
N LYS A 319 -29.40 -3.66 -12.58
CA LYS A 319 -30.78 -4.18 -12.52
C LYS A 319 -31.43 -3.91 -11.16
N VAL A 320 -30.71 -4.15 -10.08
CA VAL A 320 -31.21 -3.89 -8.72
C VAL A 320 -31.37 -2.40 -8.46
N LEU A 321 -30.39 -1.60 -8.92
CA LEU A 321 -30.39 -0.14 -8.75
C LEU A 321 -31.49 0.58 -9.55
N ALA A 322 -31.99 0.00 -10.63
CA ALA A 322 -33.07 0.58 -11.44
C ALA A 322 -34.37 0.83 -10.64
N GLY A 323 -34.60 0.07 -9.55
CA GLY A 323 -35.72 0.27 -8.64
C GLY A 323 -35.46 1.19 -7.45
N ARG A 324 -34.22 1.79 -7.36
CA ARG A 324 -33.82 2.58 -6.21
C ARG A 324 -34.38 3.99 -6.27
N SER A 325 -34.93 4.50 -5.16
CA SER A 325 -35.38 5.87 -5.01
C SER A 325 -34.27 6.89 -4.73
N GLY A 326 -33.14 6.45 -4.14
CA GLY A 326 -31.98 7.31 -3.88
C GLY A 326 -31.05 7.44 -5.10
N SER A 327 -30.02 8.28 -4.97
CA SER A 327 -29.00 8.43 -6.00
C SER A 327 -27.98 7.29 -5.95
N PHE A 328 -27.39 6.99 -7.10
CA PHE A 328 -26.29 6.06 -7.16
C PHE A 328 -25.27 6.39 -8.24
N LEU A 329 -24.02 6.05 -7.99
CA LEU A 329 -22.90 6.08 -8.92
C LEU A 329 -22.42 4.63 -9.12
N LEU A 330 -22.54 4.12 -10.33
CA LEU A 330 -22.08 2.78 -10.69
C LEU A 330 -20.88 2.91 -11.64
N LEU A 331 -19.73 2.44 -11.21
CA LEU A 331 -18.52 2.28 -12.00
C LEU A 331 -18.30 0.78 -12.20
N ASP A 332 -18.75 0.28 -13.31
CA ASP A 332 -18.76 -1.13 -13.67
C ASP A 332 -17.61 -1.53 -14.61
N GLU A 333 -17.66 -2.72 -15.16
CA GLU A 333 -16.68 -3.32 -16.04
C GLU A 333 -16.52 -2.58 -17.39
N THR A 334 -17.40 -1.64 -17.72
CA THR A 334 -17.26 -0.77 -18.89
C THR A 334 -16.25 0.36 -18.66
N HIS A 335 -15.91 0.62 -17.40
CA HIS A 335 -14.92 1.61 -17.00
C HIS A 335 -13.51 0.99 -17.00
N ASP A 336 -12.49 1.86 -17.17
CA ASP A 336 -11.07 1.42 -17.15
C ASP A 336 -10.58 1.23 -15.70
N ILE A 337 -11.21 0.29 -14.99
CA ILE A 337 -10.85 -0.13 -13.64
C ILE A 337 -10.57 -1.63 -13.72
N GLN A 338 -9.32 -2.02 -13.44
CA GLN A 338 -8.85 -3.38 -13.67
C GLN A 338 -8.60 -4.11 -12.35
N GLU A 339 -8.87 -5.41 -12.34
CA GLU A 339 -8.60 -6.33 -11.24
C GLU A 339 -9.32 -5.97 -9.93
N HIS A 340 -9.31 -6.89 -8.96
CA HIS A 340 -9.99 -6.75 -7.67
C HIS A 340 -9.62 -5.49 -6.87
N GLY A 341 -8.37 -5.03 -7.00
CA GLY A 341 -7.85 -3.84 -6.32
C GLY A 341 -8.00 -2.54 -7.10
N GLY A 342 -8.56 -2.55 -8.32
CA GLY A 342 -8.53 -1.39 -9.22
C GLY A 342 -9.15 -0.12 -8.65
N GLY A 343 -10.21 -0.24 -7.85
CA GLY A 343 -10.85 0.90 -7.18
C GLY A 343 -10.01 1.55 -6.07
N THR A 344 -8.91 0.92 -5.65
CA THR A 344 -8.04 1.43 -4.58
C THR A 344 -6.75 2.08 -5.10
N THR A 345 -6.58 2.19 -6.41
CA THR A 345 -5.35 2.67 -7.04
C THR A 345 -5.29 4.20 -7.15
N GLY A 346 -4.09 4.72 -7.36
CA GLY A 346 -3.90 6.15 -7.69
C GLY A 346 -4.53 6.52 -9.03
N LYS A 347 -4.50 5.62 -10.03
CA LYS A 347 -5.17 5.79 -11.33
C LYS A 347 -6.68 6.00 -11.13
N PHE A 348 -7.31 5.17 -10.31
CA PHE A 348 -8.73 5.34 -9.97
C PHE A 348 -8.99 6.70 -9.34
N ALA A 349 -8.16 7.11 -8.37
CA ALA A 349 -8.33 8.37 -7.69
C ALA A 349 -8.19 9.59 -8.64
N ILE A 350 -7.28 9.53 -9.62
CA ILE A 350 -7.13 10.60 -10.61
C ILE A 350 -8.34 10.63 -11.55
N LYS A 351 -8.71 9.49 -12.11
CA LYS A 351 -9.70 9.42 -13.20
C LYS A 351 -11.13 9.55 -12.73
N TYR A 352 -11.46 8.90 -11.61
CA TYR A 352 -12.83 8.85 -11.08
C TYR A 352 -13.02 9.60 -9.76
N GLY A 353 -11.90 9.94 -9.09
CA GLY A 353 -11.92 10.64 -7.81
C GLY A 353 -12.64 11.98 -7.85
N PRO A 354 -12.41 12.87 -8.83
CA PRO A 354 -13.10 14.16 -8.89
C PRO A 354 -14.63 14.03 -8.86
N CYS A 355 -15.20 13.15 -9.69
CA CYS A 355 -16.64 12.98 -9.72
C CYS A 355 -17.18 12.21 -8.49
N LEU A 356 -16.46 11.21 -7.98
CA LEU A 356 -16.85 10.52 -6.77
C LEU A 356 -16.89 11.47 -5.57
N VAL A 357 -15.87 12.31 -5.43
CA VAL A 357 -15.81 13.33 -4.37
C VAL A 357 -16.92 14.36 -4.53
N GLN A 358 -17.17 14.85 -5.73
CA GLN A 358 -18.28 15.75 -6.01
C GLN A 358 -19.62 15.11 -5.63
N TYR A 359 -19.83 13.86 -6.04
CA TYR A 359 -21.04 13.08 -5.71
C TYR A 359 -21.26 12.95 -4.21
N LEU A 360 -20.21 12.65 -3.46
CA LEU A 360 -20.29 12.44 -2.01
C LEU A 360 -20.42 13.75 -1.22
N ALA A 361 -19.78 14.83 -1.70
CA ALA A 361 -19.72 16.11 -1.00
C ALA A 361 -20.88 17.06 -1.37
N SER A 362 -21.63 16.81 -2.43
CA SER A 362 -22.76 17.66 -2.83
C SER A 362 -23.82 17.74 -1.74
N ALA A 363 -24.35 18.94 -1.47
CA ALA A 363 -25.47 19.12 -0.55
C ALA A 363 -26.76 18.47 -1.10
N GLU A 364 -26.99 18.61 -2.38
CA GLU A 364 -28.15 18.06 -3.08
C GLU A 364 -27.71 17.02 -4.10
N VAL A 365 -28.35 15.87 -4.08
CA VAL A 365 -28.18 14.82 -5.06
C VAL A 365 -29.54 14.37 -5.55
N GLY A 366 -29.78 14.52 -6.84
CA GLY A 366 -31.01 14.05 -7.47
C GLY A 366 -31.13 12.52 -7.38
N ALA A 367 -32.35 12.02 -7.44
CA ALA A 367 -32.58 10.58 -7.50
C ALA A 367 -32.06 9.96 -8.80
N GLY A 368 -31.67 8.68 -8.76
CA GLY A 368 -31.27 7.88 -9.91
C GLY A 368 -29.77 7.88 -10.21
N PRO A 369 -29.37 7.49 -11.42
CA PRO A 369 -27.97 7.28 -11.78
C PRO A 369 -27.22 8.60 -11.96
N VAL A 370 -26.04 8.68 -11.33
CA VAL A 370 -25.08 9.77 -11.52
C VAL A 370 -24.00 9.30 -12.49
N ARG A 371 -23.72 10.11 -13.51
CA ARG A 371 -22.64 9.83 -14.46
C ARG A 371 -21.32 10.40 -13.94
N CYS A 372 -20.26 9.60 -14.03
CA CYS A 372 -18.92 9.99 -13.65
C CYS A 372 -18.07 10.29 -14.88
N GLN A 373 -17.76 11.55 -15.08
CA GLN A 373 -16.89 11.99 -16.16
C GLN A 373 -16.10 13.21 -15.68
N ALA A 374 -14.85 12.97 -15.28
CA ALA A 374 -13.94 14.06 -14.97
C ALA A 374 -13.37 14.67 -16.26
N SER A 375 -13.19 15.97 -16.26
CA SER A 375 -12.44 16.66 -17.33
C SER A 375 -10.92 16.44 -17.14
N PRO A 376 -10.10 16.56 -18.20
CA PRO A 376 -8.66 16.48 -18.09
C PRO A 376 -8.06 17.45 -17.06
N ALA A 377 -8.64 18.62 -16.89
CA ALA A 377 -8.19 19.59 -15.89
C ALA A 377 -8.50 19.14 -14.45
N GLU A 378 -9.62 18.46 -14.22
CA GLU A 378 -9.95 17.88 -12.92
C GLU A 378 -9.06 16.68 -12.60
N GLU A 379 -8.77 15.81 -13.56
CA GLU A 379 -7.83 14.72 -13.41
C GLU A 379 -6.42 15.23 -13.07
N GLN A 380 -5.95 16.27 -13.76
CA GLN A 380 -4.66 16.89 -13.47
C GLN A 380 -4.60 17.51 -12.08
N ARG A 381 -5.67 18.19 -11.64
CA ARG A 381 -5.78 18.71 -10.27
C ARG A 381 -5.76 17.60 -9.24
N ALA A 382 -6.52 16.53 -9.45
CA ALA A 382 -6.53 15.38 -8.57
C ALA A 382 -5.14 14.74 -8.49
N ALA A 383 -4.44 14.59 -9.60
CA ALA A 383 -3.07 14.09 -9.61
C ALA A 383 -2.15 14.96 -8.74
N THR A 384 -2.21 16.28 -8.89
CA THR A 384 -1.41 17.24 -8.12
C THR A 384 -1.71 17.16 -6.62
N GLU A 385 -2.98 17.05 -6.22
CA GLU A 385 -3.40 16.91 -4.82
C GLU A 385 -2.92 15.59 -4.18
N LEU A 386 -2.74 14.54 -4.98
CA LEU A 386 -2.28 13.25 -4.51
C LEU A 386 -0.75 13.15 -4.35
N LEU A 387 0.01 13.94 -5.09
CA LEU A 387 1.46 13.86 -5.07
C LEU A 387 2.04 14.18 -3.67
N PRO A 388 3.14 13.52 -3.28
CA PRO A 388 3.85 13.89 -2.07
C PRO A 388 4.32 15.33 -2.16
N MET A 389 4.11 16.11 -1.11
CA MET A 389 4.75 17.41 -1.00
C MET A 389 6.26 17.19 -0.85
N LEU A 390 7.04 17.87 -1.69
CA LEU A 390 8.48 17.93 -1.50
C LEU A 390 8.78 18.69 -0.19
N PRO A 391 9.73 18.21 0.63
CA PRO A 391 10.21 19.00 1.76
C PRO A 391 10.62 20.39 1.32
N SER A 392 10.29 21.41 2.10
CA SER A 392 10.65 22.81 1.78
C SER A 392 12.17 23.04 1.69
N SER A 393 12.96 22.15 2.26
CA SER A 393 14.42 22.13 2.16
C SER A 393 14.95 21.63 0.81
N ILE A 394 14.09 21.08 -0.05
CA ILE A 394 14.49 20.52 -1.35
C ILE A 394 14.13 21.50 -2.46
N THR A 395 15.14 21.90 -3.23
CA THR A 395 14.95 22.74 -4.42
C THR A 395 14.91 21.86 -5.67
N VAL A 396 13.84 21.95 -6.42
CA VAL A 396 13.70 21.26 -7.72
C VAL A 396 14.49 22.03 -8.77
N LEU A 397 15.37 21.34 -9.49
CA LEU A 397 16.09 21.94 -10.62
C LEU A 397 15.14 22.12 -11.80
N ARG A 398 14.99 23.34 -12.24
CA ARG A 398 14.24 23.70 -13.46
C ARG A 398 15.15 23.53 -14.68
N SER A 399 14.54 23.40 -15.84
CA SER A 399 15.18 23.02 -17.11
C SER A 399 16.33 23.90 -17.59
N SER A 400 16.65 25.04 -16.93
CA SER A 400 17.45 26.06 -17.58
C SER A 400 18.96 25.95 -17.43
N ASP A 401 19.55 25.66 -16.26
CA ASP A 401 20.91 26.14 -16.09
C ASP A 401 22.01 25.16 -15.67
N THR A 402 21.66 24.03 -15.07
CA THR A 402 22.66 23.09 -14.53
C THR A 402 22.58 21.69 -15.10
N LEU A 403 21.52 21.37 -15.84
CA LEU A 403 21.33 20.04 -16.41
C LEU A 403 22.02 19.92 -17.77
N ALA A 404 22.66 18.77 -17.99
CA ALA A 404 23.16 18.41 -19.32
C ALA A 404 22.05 18.53 -20.37
N PRO A 405 22.36 18.93 -21.62
CA PRO A 405 21.35 19.16 -22.67
C PRO A 405 20.34 18.01 -22.82
N SER A 406 20.79 16.76 -22.71
CA SER A 406 19.96 15.55 -22.77
C SER A 406 18.97 15.41 -21.60
N LEU A 407 19.15 16.11 -20.50
CA LEU A 407 18.34 16.04 -19.29
C LEU A 407 17.47 17.27 -19.05
N ARG A 408 17.66 18.33 -19.84
CA ARG A 408 16.90 19.59 -19.69
C ARG A 408 15.40 19.39 -19.81
N THR A 409 14.98 18.43 -20.64
CA THR A 409 13.57 18.07 -20.80
C THR A 409 12.95 17.41 -19.58
N LEU A 410 13.79 16.95 -18.63
CA LEU A 410 13.35 16.32 -17.38
C LEU A 410 13.44 17.26 -16.17
N GLY A 411 13.85 18.52 -16.37
CA GLY A 411 13.79 19.55 -15.33
C GLY A 411 12.38 19.81 -14.84
N GLY A 412 12.23 20.12 -13.54
CA GLY A 412 10.92 20.31 -12.93
C GLY A 412 10.42 19.06 -12.21
N SER A 413 9.14 19.12 -11.84
CA SER A 413 8.43 18.00 -11.20
C SER A 413 7.53 17.30 -12.20
N TRP A 414 7.47 16.00 -12.11
CA TRP A 414 6.75 15.13 -13.03
C TRP A 414 5.92 14.10 -12.26
N TYR A 415 4.82 13.66 -12.85
CA TYR A 415 4.05 12.52 -12.37
C TYR A 415 3.64 11.62 -13.54
N GLY A 416 3.31 10.38 -13.24
CA GLY A 416 2.79 9.44 -14.22
C GLY A 416 2.05 8.30 -13.54
N VAL A 417 1.33 7.52 -14.34
CA VAL A 417 0.65 6.30 -13.86
C VAL A 417 1.37 5.10 -14.43
N LEU A 418 1.87 4.21 -13.57
CA LEU A 418 2.46 2.94 -13.96
C LEU A 418 1.38 1.99 -14.45
N GLU A 419 1.52 1.51 -15.67
CA GLU A 419 0.65 0.49 -16.25
C GLU A 419 1.34 -0.89 -16.23
N PRO A 420 0.66 -1.96 -15.87
CA PRO A 420 -0.77 -2.04 -15.61
C PRO A 420 -1.20 -1.80 -14.14
N SER A 421 -0.30 -1.55 -13.19
CA SER A 421 -0.62 -1.50 -11.76
C SER A 421 -1.55 -0.36 -11.35
N GLY A 422 -1.63 0.70 -12.14
CA GLY A 422 -2.40 1.91 -11.79
C GLY A 422 -1.77 2.74 -10.66
N GLU A 423 -0.49 2.48 -10.33
CA GLU A 423 0.24 3.23 -9.31
C GLU A 423 0.67 4.59 -9.85
N VAL A 424 0.46 5.65 -9.07
CA VAL A 424 0.93 6.99 -9.43
C VAL A 424 2.34 7.18 -8.90
N VAL A 425 3.23 7.58 -9.80
CA VAL A 425 4.62 7.89 -9.47
C VAL A 425 4.90 9.38 -9.64
N SER A 426 5.80 9.90 -8.82
CA SER A 426 6.33 11.26 -8.93
C SER A 426 7.84 11.23 -9.11
N PHE A 427 8.36 12.19 -9.85
CA PHE A 427 9.77 12.33 -10.14
C PHE A 427 10.17 13.80 -10.20
N ALA A 428 11.28 14.17 -9.58
CA ALA A 428 11.84 15.53 -9.66
C ALA A 428 13.37 15.47 -9.49
N ILE A 429 14.11 16.12 -10.38
CA ILE A 429 15.56 16.29 -10.23
C ILE A 429 15.80 17.41 -9.22
N VAL A 430 16.59 17.14 -8.19
CA VAL A 430 16.83 18.10 -7.09
C VAL A 430 18.28 18.53 -6.98
N GLU A 431 19.19 17.73 -7.50
CA GLU A 431 20.63 18.03 -7.47
C GLU A 431 21.30 17.50 -8.73
N ALA A 432 22.22 18.28 -9.29
CA ALA A 432 23.11 17.87 -10.37
C ALA A 432 24.55 18.23 -9.98
N GLY A 433 25.47 17.28 -9.98
CA GLY A 433 26.85 17.54 -9.65
C GLY A 433 27.77 16.38 -10.06
N GLY A 434 28.96 16.67 -10.55
CA GLY A 434 29.95 15.68 -10.90
C GLY A 434 29.47 14.59 -11.84
N THR A 435 29.55 13.34 -11.39
CA THR A 435 29.11 12.16 -12.14
C THR A 435 27.70 11.69 -11.76
N GLY A 436 27.03 12.32 -10.79
CA GLY A 436 25.77 11.87 -10.22
C GLY A 436 24.66 12.92 -10.31
N LEU A 437 23.45 12.44 -10.47
CA LEU A 437 22.20 13.18 -10.36
C LEU A 437 21.44 12.65 -9.16
N ARG A 438 20.90 13.56 -8.33
CA ARG A 438 19.98 13.19 -7.27
C ARG A 438 18.58 13.59 -7.67
N ALA A 439 17.66 12.67 -7.56
CA ALA A 439 16.26 12.92 -7.84
C ALA A 439 15.37 12.40 -6.73
N MET A 440 14.31 13.12 -6.46
CA MET A 440 13.21 12.60 -5.66
C MET A 440 12.36 11.69 -6.54
N PHE A 441 12.13 10.49 -6.06
CA PHE A 441 11.19 9.54 -6.64
C PHE A 441 10.20 9.13 -5.57
N GLY A 442 8.94 9.12 -5.89
CA GLY A 442 7.88 8.72 -4.97
C GLY A 442 6.76 7.99 -5.67
N SER A 443 5.98 7.24 -4.92
CA SER A 443 4.79 6.59 -5.40
C SER A 443 3.59 6.86 -4.52
N VAL A 444 2.41 6.83 -5.13
CA VAL A 444 1.12 7.06 -4.47
C VAL A 444 0.17 5.94 -4.81
N SER A 445 0.37 4.79 -4.19
CA SER A 445 -0.64 3.72 -4.19
C SER A 445 -1.27 3.59 -2.81
N GLY A 446 -1.92 4.65 -2.37
CA GLY A 446 -2.38 4.79 -1.00
C GLY A 446 -1.30 5.21 -0.01
N TRP A 447 -0.02 5.13 -0.37
CA TRP A 447 1.12 5.55 0.42
C TRP A 447 1.83 6.70 -0.28
N ARG A 448 2.00 7.83 0.41
CA ARG A 448 2.89 8.89 -0.05
C ARG A 448 4.32 8.54 0.33
N ARG A 449 4.97 7.74 -0.48
CA ARG A 449 6.37 7.41 -0.30
C ARG A 449 7.20 8.18 -1.30
N GLY A 450 8.23 8.83 -0.82
CA GLY A 450 9.25 9.45 -1.64
C GLY A 450 10.61 9.28 -1.00
N GLY A 451 11.63 9.17 -1.82
CA GLY A 451 13.02 9.10 -1.39
C GLY A 451 13.91 9.88 -2.33
N LEU A 452 15.05 10.29 -1.81
CA LEU A 452 16.11 10.90 -2.59
C LEU A 452 17.06 9.78 -3.05
N TYR A 453 17.25 9.69 -4.36
CA TYR A 453 18.03 8.63 -4.97
C TYR A 453 19.09 9.19 -5.89
N GLU A 454 20.19 8.46 -6.02
CA GLU A 454 21.27 8.76 -6.97
C GLU A 454 20.99 8.09 -8.30
N PHE A 455 21.00 8.87 -9.37
CA PHE A 455 20.78 8.40 -10.74
C PHE A 455 22.08 8.46 -11.54
N THR A 456 22.32 7.46 -12.35
CA THR A 456 23.38 7.50 -13.36
C THR A 456 22.81 8.02 -14.66
N ALA A 457 23.41 9.08 -15.19
CA ALA A 457 23.10 9.59 -16.52
C ALA A 457 23.79 8.73 -17.58
N GLY A 458 23.03 8.28 -18.57
CA GLY A 458 23.51 7.52 -19.73
C GLY A 458 23.03 8.13 -21.04
N GLU A 459 23.31 7.50 -22.19
CA GLU A 459 22.84 7.95 -23.49
C GLU A 459 21.31 8.05 -23.56
N GLY A 460 20.82 9.28 -23.37
CA GLY A 460 19.42 9.64 -23.53
C GLY A 460 18.50 9.31 -22.36
N GLY A 461 19.02 9.09 -21.14
CA GLY A 461 18.16 8.85 -19.98
C GLY A 461 18.87 8.76 -18.64
N LEU A 462 18.08 8.59 -17.61
CA LEU A 462 18.51 8.40 -16.24
C LEU A 462 18.19 6.99 -15.80
N THR A 463 19.10 6.34 -15.13
CA THR A 463 18.90 4.99 -14.60
C THR A 463 19.27 4.96 -13.12
N PHE A 464 18.44 4.24 -12.36
CA PHE A 464 18.60 4.10 -10.94
C PHE A 464 18.20 2.67 -10.51
N ARG A 465 18.95 2.10 -9.60
CA ARG A 465 18.68 0.78 -9.04
C ARG A 465 18.00 0.91 -7.67
N LEU A 466 16.80 0.40 -7.56
CA LEU A 466 16.04 0.27 -6.30
C LEU A 466 16.50 -0.96 -5.49
N GLY A 467 17.77 -0.98 -5.10
CA GLY A 467 18.35 -2.15 -4.43
C GLY A 467 18.08 -3.44 -5.22
N GLU A 468 17.59 -4.48 -4.57
CA GLU A 468 17.21 -5.75 -5.20
C GLU A 468 15.81 -5.75 -5.83
N ARG A 469 15.04 -4.66 -5.71
CA ARG A 469 13.66 -4.58 -6.22
C ARG A 469 13.58 -4.39 -7.72
N GLY A 470 14.60 -3.82 -8.33
CA GLY A 470 14.60 -3.59 -9.77
C GLY A 470 15.32 -2.31 -10.18
N ILE A 471 15.08 -1.93 -11.43
CA ILE A 471 15.70 -0.77 -12.06
C ILE A 471 14.60 0.19 -12.52
N ILE A 472 14.78 1.47 -12.23
CA ILE A 472 13.99 2.54 -12.82
C ILE A 472 14.82 3.22 -13.90
N THR A 473 14.24 3.38 -15.07
CA THR A 473 14.82 4.15 -16.17
C THR A 473 13.86 5.27 -16.55
N VAL A 474 14.36 6.50 -16.69
CA VAL A 474 13.59 7.65 -17.20
C VAL A 474 14.22 8.12 -18.49
N LYS A 475 13.48 8.05 -19.58
CA LYS A 475 13.92 8.45 -20.92
C LYS A 475 12.77 9.10 -21.69
N ASN A 476 13.01 10.27 -22.30
CA ASN A 476 12.00 10.98 -23.10
C ASN A 476 10.65 11.13 -22.39
N ALA A 477 10.66 11.59 -21.14
CA ALA A 477 9.47 11.70 -20.29
C ALA A 477 8.68 10.37 -20.13
N THR A 478 9.35 9.24 -20.28
CA THR A 478 8.81 7.92 -19.99
C THR A 478 9.61 7.31 -18.87
N LEU A 479 8.92 6.87 -17.83
CA LEU A 479 9.50 6.11 -16.73
C LEU A 479 9.19 4.64 -16.95
N THR A 480 10.21 3.81 -16.89
CA THR A 480 10.07 2.35 -16.95
C THR A 480 10.61 1.77 -15.66
N TRP A 481 9.80 0.98 -15.00
CA TRP A 481 10.23 0.16 -13.88
C TRP A 481 10.35 -1.30 -14.32
N THR A 482 11.53 -1.86 -14.16
CA THR A 482 11.85 -3.25 -14.47
C THR A 482 12.12 -3.99 -13.16
N PRO A 483 11.20 -4.85 -12.69
CA PRO A 483 11.38 -5.62 -11.46
C PRO A 483 12.55 -6.60 -11.57
N ALA A 484 13.28 -6.80 -10.49
CA ALA A 484 14.36 -7.79 -10.43
C ALA A 484 13.87 -9.25 -10.50
N SER A 485 12.60 -9.48 -10.20
CA SER A 485 11.95 -10.79 -10.26
C SER A 485 11.70 -11.31 -11.68
N GLY A 486 12.01 -10.52 -12.73
CA GLY A 486 11.75 -10.89 -14.12
C GLY A 486 10.26 -10.83 -14.51
N THR A 487 9.39 -10.27 -13.66
CA THR A 487 8.02 -9.96 -14.06
C THR A 487 8.00 -8.83 -15.10
N SER A 488 6.88 -8.66 -15.79
CA SER A 488 6.75 -7.65 -16.85
C SER A 488 7.09 -6.25 -16.35
N SER A 489 7.85 -5.50 -17.13
CA SER A 489 8.13 -4.10 -16.87
C SER A 489 6.85 -3.27 -16.85
N GLN A 490 6.80 -2.29 -15.96
CA GLN A 490 5.72 -1.32 -15.91
C GLN A 490 6.20 0.01 -16.47
N VAL A 491 5.33 0.72 -17.16
CA VAL A 491 5.67 1.94 -17.87
C VAL A 491 4.72 3.06 -17.49
N ALA A 492 5.25 4.25 -17.22
CA ALA A 492 4.48 5.47 -17.03
C ALA A 492 4.94 6.56 -18.00
N LYS A 493 4.00 7.19 -18.70
CA LYS A 493 4.24 8.45 -19.40
C LYS A 493 4.23 9.56 -18.34
N LEU A 494 5.33 10.30 -18.25
CA LEU A 494 5.46 11.40 -17.31
C LEU A 494 4.82 12.68 -17.86
N LEU A 495 4.03 13.31 -17.02
CA LEU A 495 3.40 14.60 -17.28
C LEU A 495 3.98 15.64 -16.30
N PRO A 496 4.21 16.88 -16.73
CA PRO A 496 4.69 17.91 -15.82
C PRO A 496 3.65 18.20 -14.75
N VAL A 497 4.14 18.42 -13.53
CA VAL A 497 3.32 18.99 -12.46
C VAL A 497 3.16 20.48 -12.75
N PRO A 498 1.95 21.04 -12.77
CA PRO A 498 1.68 22.45 -13.08
C PRO A 498 2.42 23.43 -12.19
#